data_bb80b987fbc604b37c113691c30c4dac
#
_entry.id   bb80b987fbc604b37c113691c30c4dac
#
_cell.length_a   1.000
_cell.length_b   1.000
_cell.length_c   1.000
_cell.angle_alpha   90.00
_cell.angle_beta   90.00
_cell.angle_gamma   90.00
#
_symmetry.space_group_name_H-M   'P 1'
#
loop_
_entity.id
_entity.type
_entity.pdbx_description
1 polymer ?
#
loop_
_entity_poly.entity_id
_entity_poly.type
_entity_poly.pdbx_seq_one_letter_code
_entity_poly.pdbx_strand_id
1 'polypeptide(L)'
;MEGFGERLVMLREAKGWTRRELAKRAGLHEKHLDKVEHGQRQRIESETLIKLAQTLGVSSDFLLGLTDDPRPRPRRRRQHDEVEEEAA
;
A
#
# COMPACT_ATOMS: atom_id res chain seq x y z
N MET A 1 13.07 4.31 -0.45
CA MET A 1 11.90 4.60 0.37
C MET A 1 12.18 4.21 1.80
N GLU A 2 12.83 5.10 2.49
CA GLU A 2 13.16 4.85 3.87
C GLU A 2 11.90 4.70 4.71
N GLY A 3 11.91 3.73 5.60
CA GLY A 3 10.80 3.55 6.52
C GLY A 3 9.58 2.86 5.95
N PHE A 4 9.54 2.66 4.63
CA PHE A 4 8.38 2.01 4.03
C PHE A 4 8.26 0.55 4.49
N GLY A 5 9.36 -0.18 4.39
CA GLY A 5 9.36 -1.57 4.79
C GLY A 5 9.05 -1.75 6.25
N GLU A 6 9.61 -0.88 7.08
CA GLU A 6 9.38 -0.95 8.52
C GLU A 6 7.93 -0.66 8.86
N ARG A 7 7.34 0.33 8.18
CA ARG A 7 5.94 0.66 8.37
C ARG A 7 5.04 -0.50 7.99
N LEU A 8 5.42 -1.14 6.88
CA LEU A 8 4.67 -2.29 6.39
C LEU A 8 4.70 -3.43 7.39
N VAL A 9 5.89 -3.71 7.95
CA VAL A 9 6.02 -4.76 8.95
C VAL A 9 5.18 -4.43 10.19
N MET A 10 5.24 -3.20 10.64
CA MET A 10 4.46 -2.78 11.80
C MET A 10 2.96 -2.99 11.59
N LEU A 11 2.47 -2.59 10.43
CA LEU A 11 1.04 -2.74 10.14
C LEU A 11 0.64 -4.20 10.03
N ARG A 12 1.52 -5.00 9.43
CA ARG A 12 1.27 -6.44 9.31
C ARG A 12 1.20 -7.10 10.69
N GLU A 13 2.17 -6.78 11.52
CA GLU A 13 2.24 -7.37 12.86
C GLU A 13 1.08 -6.91 13.74
N ALA A 14 0.64 -5.69 13.54
CA ALA A 14 -0.51 -5.19 14.29
C ALA A 14 -1.77 -5.98 13.97
N LYS A 15 -1.84 -6.57 12.79
CA LYS A 15 -2.96 -7.43 12.43
C LYS A 15 -2.74 -8.88 12.80
N GLY A 16 -1.56 -9.20 13.34
CA GLY A 16 -1.24 -10.57 13.72
C GLY A 16 -0.97 -11.47 12.53
N TRP A 17 -0.58 -10.91 11.40
CA TRP A 17 -0.34 -11.68 10.20
C TRP A 17 1.15 -11.96 10.01
N THR A 18 1.43 -13.17 9.49
CA THR A 18 2.78 -13.46 9.02
C THR A 18 2.96 -12.82 7.65
N ARG A 19 4.24 -12.76 7.21
CA ARG A 19 4.51 -12.24 5.86
C ARG A 19 3.76 -13.05 4.82
N ARG A 20 3.73 -14.35 5.01
CA ARG A 20 3.03 -15.24 4.09
C ARG A 20 1.55 -14.90 4.03
N GLU A 21 0.95 -14.63 5.17
CA GLU A 21 -0.46 -14.29 5.22
C GLU A 21 -0.74 -12.98 4.52
N LEU A 22 0.10 -12.00 4.75
CA LEU A 22 -0.08 -10.71 4.09
C LEU A 22 0.06 -10.87 2.58
N ALA A 23 1.08 -11.61 2.13
CA ALA A 23 1.28 -11.83 0.71
C ALA A 23 0.07 -12.49 0.09
N LYS A 24 -0.45 -13.50 0.76
CA LYS A 24 -1.61 -14.21 0.26
C LYS A 24 -2.84 -13.31 0.17
N ARG A 25 -3.06 -12.51 1.21
CA ARG A 25 -4.23 -11.62 1.23
C ARG A 25 -4.13 -10.51 0.19
N ALA A 26 -2.91 -10.06 -0.06
CA ALA A 26 -2.69 -8.99 -1.03
C ALA A 26 -2.51 -9.50 -2.46
N GLY A 27 -2.44 -10.80 -2.63
CA GLY A 27 -2.25 -11.36 -3.97
C GLY A 27 -0.83 -11.18 -4.48
N LEU A 28 0.15 -11.24 -3.59
CA LEU A 28 1.56 -11.05 -3.94
C LEU A 28 2.35 -12.30 -3.62
N HIS A 29 3.50 -12.43 -4.27
CA HIS A 29 4.44 -13.47 -3.92
C HIS A 29 5.15 -13.12 -2.63
N GLU A 30 5.34 -14.13 -1.79
CA GLU A 30 6.01 -13.92 -0.52
C GLU A 30 7.41 -13.36 -0.71
N LYS A 31 8.13 -13.85 -1.71
CA LYS A 31 9.48 -13.35 -1.98
C LYS A 31 9.49 -11.88 -2.34
N HIS A 32 8.49 -11.47 -3.10
CA HIS A 32 8.37 -10.06 -3.47
C HIS A 32 8.13 -9.22 -2.23
N LEU A 33 7.23 -9.68 -1.38
CA LEU A 33 6.92 -8.95 -0.15
C LEU A 33 8.13 -8.90 0.77
N ASP A 34 8.89 -9.98 0.82
CA ASP A 34 10.11 -10.03 1.63
C ASP A 34 11.07 -8.91 1.24
N LYS A 35 11.27 -8.74 -0.06
CA LYS A 35 12.16 -7.69 -0.54
C LYS A 35 11.64 -6.30 -0.22
N VAL A 36 10.34 -6.13 -0.32
CA VAL A 36 9.73 -4.85 -0.01
C VAL A 36 9.88 -4.53 1.47
N GLU A 37 9.63 -5.50 2.33
CA GLU A 37 9.73 -5.29 3.77
C GLU A 37 11.16 -4.99 4.21
N HIS A 38 12.13 -5.57 3.55
CA HIS A 38 13.53 -5.37 3.90
C HIS A 38 14.16 -4.16 3.21
N GLY A 39 13.36 -3.42 2.46
CA GLY A 39 13.85 -2.21 1.83
C GLY A 39 14.86 -2.46 0.72
N GLN A 40 14.88 -3.65 0.16
CA GLN A 40 15.80 -3.97 -0.91
C GLN A 40 15.39 -3.36 -2.23
N ARG A 41 14.13 -2.95 -2.32
CA ARG A 41 13.63 -2.29 -3.50
C ARG A 41 13.56 -0.81 -3.26
N GLN A 42 14.06 -0.05 -4.22
CA GLN A 42 14.00 1.40 -4.13
C GLN A 42 12.75 1.96 -4.76
N ARG A 43 12.04 1.13 -5.48
CA ARG A 43 10.79 1.53 -6.11
C ARG A 43 9.75 0.48 -5.80
N ILE A 44 8.52 0.94 -5.70
CA ILE A 44 7.41 0.02 -5.55
C ILE A 44 6.42 0.34 -6.66
N GLU A 45 5.93 -0.70 -7.30
CA GLU A 45 4.96 -0.53 -8.37
C GLU A 45 3.64 -0.07 -7.79
N SER A 46 2.94 0.76 -8.57
CA SER A 46 1.66 1.30 -8.11
C SER A 46 0.69 0.20 -7.73
N GLU A 47 0.64 -0.83 -8.53
CA GLU A 47 -0.27 -1.93 -8.28
C GLU A 47 0.03 -2.61 -6.95
N THR A 48 1.31 -2.85 -6.68
CA THR A 48 1.72 -3.47 -5.43
C THR A 48 1.35 -2.58 -4.24
N LEU A 49 1.61 -1.29 -4.37
CA LEU A 49 1.30 -0.34 -3.33
C LEU A 49 -0.19 -0.32 -3.03
N ILE A 50 -1.02 -0.30 -4.07
CA ILE A 50 -2.45 -0.27 -3.90
C ILE A 50 -2.94 -1.55 -3.23
N LYS A 51 -2.43 -2.69 -3.65
CA LYS A 51 -2.83 -3.97 -3.07
C LYS A 51 -2.51 -4.02 -1.57
N LEU A 52 -1.32 -3.56 -1.22
CA LEU A 52 -0.92 -3.55 0.19
C LEU A 52 -1.75 -2.59 1.00
N ALA A 53 -1.98 -1.40 0.49
CA ALA A 53 -2.76 -0.39 1.20
C ALA A 53 -4.18 -0.89 1.44
N GLN A 54 -4.80 -1.46 0.42
CA GLN A 54 -6.15 -1.97 0.54
C GLN A 54 -6.23 -3.14 1.51
N THR A 55 -5.26 -4.02 1.45
CA THR A 55 -5.25 -5.20 2.32
C THR A 55 -5.06 -4.80 3.77
N LEU A 56 -4.24 -3.80 4.01
CA LEU A 56 -3.97 -3.33 5.37
C LEU A 56 -5.00 -2.31 5.86
N GLY A 57 -5.84 -1.81 4.96
CA GLY A 57 -6.87 -0.86 5.34
C GLY A 57 -6.35 0.52 5.64
N VAL A 58 -5.26 0.92 5.00
CA VAL A 58 -4.68 2.24 5.19
C VAL A 58 -4.55 2.93 3.84
N SER A 59 -4.28 4.23 3.87
CA SER A 59 -4.05 4.97 2.64
C SER A 59 -2.65 4.68 2.10
N SER A 60 -2.49 4.83 0.80
CA SER A 60 -1.17 4.72 0.18
C SER A 60 -0.25 5.80 0.73
N ASP A 61 -0.78 6.99 0.96
CA ASP A 61 0.00 8.08 1.52
C ASP A 61 0.58 7.71 2.88
N PHE A 62 -0.21 7.03 3.70
CA PHE A 62 0.27 6.61 5.00
C PHE A 62 1.41 5.61 4.87
N LEU A 63 1.28 4.66 3.95
CA LEU A 63 2.34 3.70 3.71
C LEU A 63 3.61 4.37 3.23
N LEU A 64 3.46 5.41 2.42
CA LEU A 64 4.60 6.14 1.87
C LEU A 64 5.19 7.15 2.85
N GLY A 65 4.53 7.34 4.00
CA GLY A 65 5.03 8.28 4.98
C GLY A 65 4.70 9.72 4.68
N LEU A 66 3.73 9.95 3.82
CA LEU A 66 3.35 11.30 3.43
C LEU A 66 2.29 11.90 4.34
N THR A 67 1.72 11.11 5.22
CA THR A 67 0.74 11.57 6.19
C THR A 67 0.79 10.67 7.41
N ASP A 68 0.39 11.22 8.54
CA ASP A 68 0.28 10.47 9.78
C ASP A 68 -1.11 9.86 9.97
N ASP A 69 -2.02 10.17 9.05
CA ASP A 69 -3.40 9.70 9.13
C ASP A 69 -3.54 8.43 8.32
N PRO A 70 -3.75 7.26 8.94
CA PRO A 70 -3.84 6.01 8.21
C PRO A 70 -5.14 5.82 7.46
N ARG A 71 -6.15 6.63 7.73
CA ARG A 71 -7.46 6.42 7.14
C ARG A 71 -7.40 6.52 5.63
N PRO A 72 -8.00 5.54 4.92
CA PRO A 72 -8.07 5.62 3.48
C PRO A 72 -8.86 6.84 3.06
N ARG A 73 -8.40 7.49 2.01
CA ARG A 73 -9.13 8.62 1.48
C ARG A 73 -10.35 8.15 0.72
N PRO A 74 -11.42 8.93 0.74
CA PRO A 74 -12.56 8.61 -0.12
C PRO A 74 -12.10 8.57 -1.56
N ARG A 75 -12.67 7.67 -2.30
CA ARG A 75 -12.32 7.55 -3.69
C ARG A 75 -12.76 8.77 -4.46
N ARG A 76 -11.84 9.32 -5.23
CA ARG A 76 -12.15 10.48 -6.05
C ARG A 76 -12.27 10.12 -7.51
N ARG A 77 -12.33 8.85 -7.79
CA ARG A 77 -12.38 8.40 -9.16
C ARG A 77 -13.52 9.03 -9.92
N ARG A 78 -14.67 9.12 -9.28
CA ARG A 78 -15.83 9.68 -9.94
C ARG A 78 -15.60 11.13 -10.31
N GLN A 79 -15.01 11.86 -9.39
CA GLN A 79 -14.71 13.25 -9.63
C GLN A 79 -13.69 13.39 -10.76
N HIS A 80 -12.73 12.52 -10.76
CA HIS A 80 -11.71 12.51 -11.79
C HIS A 80 -12.32 12.23 -13.15
N ASP A 81 -13.23 11.27 -13.20
CA ASP A 81 -13.91 10.93 -14.44
C ASP A 81 -14.70 12.10 -14.98
N GLU A 82 -15.33 12.83 -14.08
CA GLU A 82 -16.10 14.00 -14.49
C GLU A 82 -15.22 15.04 -15.16
N VAL A 83 -14.06 15.25 -14.60
CA VAL A 83 -13.13 16.22 -15.19
C VAL A 83 -12.74 15.80 -16.59
N GLU A 84 -12.48 14.53 -16.76
CA GLU A 84 -12.11 14.03 -18.08
C GLU A 84 -13.23 14.20 -19.08
N GLU A 85 -14.43 13.98 -18.64
CA GLU A 85 -15.57 14.14 -19.53
C GLU A 85 -15.73 15.57 -19.98
N GLU A 86 -15.50 16.48 -19.07
CA GLU A 86 -15.60 17.89 -19.42
C GLU A 86 -14.56 18.28 -20.45
N ALA A 87 -13.39 17.69 -20.33
CA ALA A 87 -12.34 17.99 -21.28
C ALA A 87 -12.69 17.50 -22.67
N ALA A 88 -13.50 16.49 -22.74
CA ALA A 88 -13.91 15.98 -24.04
C ALA A 88 -14.95 16.90 -24.65
#